data_fd21ceccc1313bc2a9b428090890e843
#
_entry.id   fd21ceccc1313bc2a9b428090890e843
#
_cell.length_a   1.000
_cell.length_b   1.000
_cell.length_c   1.000
_cell.angle_alpha   90.00
_cell.angle_beta   90.00
_cell.angle_gamma   90.00
#
_symmetry.space_group_name_H-M   'P 1'
#
loop_
_entity.id
_entity.type
_entity.pdbx_description
1 polymer ?
#
loop_
_entity_poly.entity_id
_entity_poly.type
_entity_poly.pdbx_seq_one_letter_code
_entity_poly.pdbx_strand_id
1 'polypeptide(L)'
;AMAYNRRTGVIDKFGGQKDLFRRIIKCVGEPAVRFNEDALRIMRALRFASELNFTVDTITSAAIHDLRRLLGSVSVERISRELNLLLTGAAPSDVLMEYGDVIATFIPELRPCIGFDQHSRYHVYDIWTHTAVAIEHSKNDKDVRLALLLHDIAKPECCHFDEEGNGHFPGHERRGAEIAANVLRSLHYSNDTIDTVTTLIKYHYI
;
A
#
# COMPACT_ATOMS: atom_id res chain seq x y z
N ALA A 1 -14.88 18.54 -4.98
CA ALA A 1 -16.06 18.15 -4.21
C ALA A 1 -17.31 18.63 -4.93
N MET A 2 -18.31 17.76 -5.03
CA MET A 2 -19.61 18.04 -5.63
C MET A 2 -20.67 18.05 -4.53
N ALA A 3 -21.74 18.80 -4.73
CA ALA A 3 -22.91 18.81 -3.88
C ALA A 3 -24.15 18.55 -4.72
N TYR A 4 -25.20 18.01 -4.13
CA TYR A 4 -26.48 17.78 -4.78
C TYR A 4 -27.57 18.58 -4.08
N ASN A 5 -28.38 19.29 -4.86
CA ASN A 5 -29.56 19.99 -4.37
C ASN A 5 -30.76 19.55 -5.21
N ARG A 6 -31.88 19.22 -4.59
CA ARG A 6 -33.09 18.74 -5.28
C ARG A 6 -33.62 19.72 -6.34
N ARG A 7 -33.41 21.04 -6.16
CA ARG A 7 -33.93 22.07 -7.10
C ARG A 7 -32.98 22.37 -8.24
N THR A 8 -31.64 22.34 -7.98
CA THR A 8 -30.61 22.77 -8.95
C THR A 8 -29.79 21.61 -9.50
N GLY A 9 -30.02 20.37 -9.02
CA GLY A 9 -29.23 19.21 -9.42
C GLY A 9 -27.85 19.20 -8.81
N VAL A 10 -26.86 18.68 -9.55
CA VAL A 10 -25.47 18.59 -9.13
C VAL A 10 -24.80 19.96 -9.25
N ILE A 11 -24.20 20.41 -8.17
CA ILE A 11 -23.34 21.60 -8.11
C ILE A 11 -21.89 21.14 -8.10
N ASP A 12 -21.18 21.42 -9.18
CA ASP A 12 -19.77 21.02 -9.40
C ASP A 12 -18.91 22.24 -9.71
N LYS A 13 -18.34 22.84 -8.66
CA LYS A 13 -17.50 24.03 -8.79
C LYS A 13 -16.04 23.71 -9.19
N PHE A 14 -15.63 22.44 -9.13
CA PHE A 14 -14.25 22.02 -9.29
C PHE A 14 -14.04 21.03 -10.45
N GLY A 15 -15.06 20.77 -11.24
CA GLY A 15 -14.98 19.85 -12.38
C GLY A 15 -14.92 18.38 -12.01
N GLY A 16 -15.44 18.01 -10.84
CA GLY A 16 -15.40 16.64 -10.35
C GLY A 16 -16.15 15.63 -11.23
N GLN A 17 -17.21 16.06 -11.95
CA GLN A 17 -17.90 15.19 -12.93
C GLN A 17 -16.96 14.83 -14.10
N LYS A 18 -16.15 15.79 -14.54
CA LYS A 18 -15.13 15.57 -15.60
C LYS A 18 -14.05 14.63 -15.11
N ASP A 19 -13.58 14.78 -13.85
CA ASP A 19 -12.57 13.91 -13.25
C ASP A 19 -13.11 12.49 -13.09
N LEU A 20 -14.36 12.32 -12.64
CA LEU A 20 -15.05 11.02 -12.58
C LEU A 20 -15.14 10.35 -13.95
N PHE A 21 -15.53 11.09 -14.98
CA PHE A 21 -15.61 10.57 -16.34
C PHE A 21 -14.25 10.12 -16.87
N ARG A 22 -13.19 10.83 -16.49
CA ARG A 22 -11.79 10.50 -16.87
C ARG A 22 -11.14 9.47 -15.96
N ARG A 23 -11.82 9.03 -14.91
CA ARG A 23 -11.29 8.14 -13.87
C ARG A 23 -10.04 8.69 -13.20
N ILE A 24 -10.08 9.96 -12.78
CA ILE A 24 -8.96 10.65 -12.16
C ILE A 24 -9.31 11.01 -10.72
N ILE A 25 -8.41 10.68 -9.78
CA ILE A 25 -8.41 11.20 -8.41
C ILE A 25 -7.59 12.48 -8.39
N LYS A 26 -8.26 13.60 -8.10
CA LYS A 26 -7.63 14.91 -8.07
C LYS A 26 -7.91 15.64 -6.76
N CYS A 27 -6.87 16.25 -6.21
CA CYS A 27 -7.00 17.11 -5.03
C CYS A 27 -7.83 18.37 -5.38
N VAL A 28 -8.77 18.73 -4.51
CA VAL A 28 -9.53 19.97 -4.66
C VAL A 28 -8.71 21.12 -4.07
N GLY A 29 -8.31 22.05 -4.90
CA GLY A 29 -7.41 23.15 -4.55
C GLY A 29 -5.93 22.74 -4.67
N GLU A 30 -5.06 23.50 -3.98
CA GLU A 30 -3.62 23.25 -3.99
C GLU A 30 -3.26 22.02 -3.14
N PRO A 31 -2.70 20.93 -3.71
CA PRO A 31 -2.43 19.71 -2.97
C PRO A 31 -1.54 19.92 -1.74
N ALA A 32 -0.48 20.73 -1.87
CA ALA A 32 0.43 20.98 -0.77
C ALA A 32 -0.27 21.63 0.43
N VAL A 33 -1.17 22.59 0.18
CA VAL A 33 -1.97 23.22 1.24
C VAL A 33 -2.89 22.20 1.89
N ARG A 34 -3.58 21.42 1.06
CA ARG A 34 -4.58 20.44 1.53
C ARG A 34 -3.97 19.29 2.32
N PHE A 35 -2.78 18.82 1.97
CA PHE A 35 -2.09 17.75 2.70
C PHE A 35 -1.48 18.26 4.02
N ASN A 36 -1.05 19.53 4.08
CA ASN A 36 -0.63 20.14 5.34
C ASN A 36 -1.79 20.40 6.31
N GLU A 37 -3.03 20.64 5.83
CA GLU A 37 -4.20 20.74 6.69
C GLU A 37 -4.60 19.40 7.32
N ASP A 38 -4.54 18.31 6.56
CA ASP A 38 -4.82 16.93 7.02
C ASP A 38 -4.05 15.94 6.15
N ALA A 39 -2.93 15.46 6.67
CA ALA A 39 -2.04 14.53 5.98
C ALA A 39 -2.70 13.18 5.64
N LEU A 40 -3.77 12.76 6.34
CA LEU A 40 -4.51 11.54 5.99
C LEU A 40 -5.11 11.61 4.59
N ARG A 41 -5.30 12.80 4.03
CA ARG A 41 -5.77 12.96 2.64
C ARG A 41 -4.84 12.28 1.63
N ILE A 42 -3.55 12.13 1.94
CA ILE A 42 -2.61 11.34 1.15
C ILE A 42 -3.11 9.89 1.05
N MET A 43 -3.28 9.21 2.18
CA MET A 43 -3.77 7.83 2.19
C MET A 43 -5.18 7.69 1.60
N ARG A 44 -6.05 8.69 1.81
CA ARG A 44 -7.39 8.70 1.21
C ARG A 44 -7.36 8.78 -0.32
N ALA A 45 -6.43 9.55 -0.90
CA ALA A 45 -6.26 9.62 -2.35
C ALA A 45 -5.84 8.24 -2.91
N LEU A 46 -4.87 7.59 -2.28
CA LEU A 46 -4.40 6.25 -2.64
C LEU A 46 -5.51 5.20 -2.51
N ARG A 47 -6.25 5.24 -1.39
CA ARG A 47 -7.42 4.36 -1.21
C ARG A 47 -8.44 4.54 -2.31
N PHE A 48 -8.85 5.78 -2.62
CA PHE A 48 -9.84 6.02 -3.69
C PHE A 48 -9.31 5.59 -5.06
N ALA A 49 -8.03 5.75 -5.33
CA ALA A 49 -7.42 5.24 -6.56
C ALA A 49 -7.58 3.71 -6.66
N SER A 50 -7.29 2.98 -5.58
CA SER A 50 -7.46 1.53 -5.51
C SER A 50 -8.94 1.10 -5.55
N GLU A 51 -9.81 1.68 -4.72
CA GLU A 51 -11.23 1.30 -4.65
C GLU A 51 -11.98 1.52 -5.98
N LEU A 52 -11.69 2.60 -6.68
CA LEU A 52 -12.39 3.00 -7.90
C LEU A 52 -11.67 2.56 -9.17
N ASN A 53 -10.48 2.00 -9.07
CA ASN A 53 -9.58 1.75 -10.20
C ASN A 53 -9.39 3.00 -11.04
N PHE A 54 -8.93 4.07 -10.39
CA PHE A 54 -8.69 5.40 -10.97
C PHE A 54 -7.22 5.77 -10.80
N THR A 55 -6.69 6.57 -11.74
CA THR A 55 -5.34 7.13 -11.64
C THR A 55 -5.34 8.42 -10.81
N VAL A 56 -4.23 8.71 -10.14
CA VAL A 56 -4.06 10.00 -9.45
C VAL A 56 -3.55 11.05 -10.43
N ASP A 57 -4.12 12.26 -10.37
CA ASP A 57 -3.66 13.42 -11.17
C ASP A 57 -2.17 13.71 -10.90
N THR A 58 -1.42 14.05 -11.94
CA THR A 58 0.05 14.19 -11.88
C THR A 58 0.52 15.18 -10.81
N ILE A 59 -0.16 16.33 -10.65
CA ILE A 59 0.21 17.33 -9.63
C ILE A 59 -0.10 16.80 -8.24
N THR A 60 -1.23 16.11 -8.09
CA THR A 60 -1.63 15.48 -6.83
C THR A 60 -0.65 14.35 -6.47
N SER A 61 -0.24 13.51 -7.43
CA SER A 61 0.73 12.43 -7.23
C SER A 61 2.10 12.96 -6.80
N ALA A 62 2.63 13.98 -7.48
CA ALA A 62 3.89 14.62 -7.09
C ALA A 62 3.85 15.13 -5.63
N ALA A 63 2.77 15.82 -5.25
CA ALA A 63 2.60 16.30 -3.88
C ALA A 63 2.48 15.16 -2.85
N ILE A 64 1.89 14.02 -3.22
CA ILE A 64 1.85 12.82 -2.36
C ILE A 64 3.25 12.34 -2.05
N HIS A 65 4.11 12.17 -3.06
CA HIS A 65 5.50 11.74 -2.88
C HIS A 65 6.31 12.74 -2.05
N ASP A 66 6.19 14.04 -2.35
CA ASP A 66 6.94 15.09 -1.66
C ASP A 66 6.57 15.20 -0.18
N LEU A 67 5.29 15.09 0.13
CA LEU A 67 4.73 15.32 1.46
C LEU A 67 4.42 14.05 2.27
N ARG A 68 4.80 12.87 1.78
CA ARG A 68 4.52 11.57 2.45
C ARG A 68 4.96 11.53 3.91
N ARG A 69 6.02 12.25 4.28
CA ARG A 69 6.52 12.31 5.65
C ARG A 69 5.52 12.91 6.65
N LEU A 70 4.56 13.70 6.18
CA LEU A 70 3.48 14.23 7.01
C LEU A 70 2.59 13.12 7.60
N LEU A 71 2.59 11.91 7.01
CA LEU A 71 1.88 10.76 7.56
C LEU A 71 2.35 10.38 8.97
N GLY A 72 3.60 10.70 9.35
CA GLY A 72 4.09 10.51 10.71
C GLY A 72 3.35 11.32 11.80
N SER A 73 2.56 12.33 11.41
CA SER A 73 1.71 13.10 12.32
C SER A 73 0.27 12.56 12.44
N VAL A 74 -0.09 11.57 11.64
CA VAL A 74 -1.43 10.97 11.63
C VAL A 74 -1.48 9.79 12.60
N SER A 75 -2.59 9.62 13.32
CA SER A 75 -2.74 8.46 14.19
C SER A 75 -2.73 7.16 13.40
N VAL A 76 -2.07 6.16 13.96
CA VAL A 76 -1.83 4.87 13.28
C VAL A 76 -3.13 4.12 12.95
N GLU A 77 -4.17 4.28 13.77
CA GLU A 77 -5.47 3.65 13.54
C GLU A 77 -6.16 4.24 12.28
N ARG A 78 -5.99 5.55 12.05
CA ARG A 78 -6.50 6.19 10.83
C ARG A 78 -5.74 5.70 9.61
N ILE A 79 -4.42 5.55 9.70
CA ILE A 79 -3.58 4.99 8.62
C ILE A 79 -3.97 3.54 8.34
N SER A 80 -4.06 2.69 9.36
CA SER A 80 -4.38 1.27 9.23
C SER A 80 -5.76 1.05 8.59
N ARG A 81 -6.73 1.91 8.93
CA ARG A 81 -8.06 1.88 8.30
C ARG A 81 -8.00 2.18 6.79
N GLU A 82 -7.29 3.23 6.38
CA GLU A 82 -7.15 3.58 4.97
C GLU A 82 -6.32 2.52 4.22
N LEU A 83 -5.28 1.95 4.85
CA LEU A 83 -4.49 0.86 4.30
C LEU A 83 -5.35 -0.38 4.03
N ASN A 84 -6.19 -0.79 4.97
CA ASN A 84 -7.09 -1.93 4.79
C ASN A 84 -8.03 -1.72 3.59
N LEU A 85 -8.62 -0.54 3.47
CA LEU A 85 -9.51 -0.20 2.35
C LEU A 85 -8.75 -0.13 1.01
N LEU A 86 -7.50 0.36 1.02
CA LEU A 86 -6.62 0.35 -0.15
C LEU A 86 -6.35 -1.09 -0.59
N LEU A 87 -5.92 -1.94 0.33
CA LEU A 87 -5.58 -3.34 0.04
C LEU A 87 -6.80 -4.13 -0.46
N THR A 88 -8.00 -3.84 0.05
CA THR A 88 -9.24 -4.51 -0.36
C THR A 88 -9.97 -3.81 -1.53
N GLY A 89 -9.35 -2.81 -2.13
CA GLY A 89 -9.85 -2.13 -3.32
C GLY A 89 -9.86 -3.01 -4.57
N ALA A 90 -10.33 -2.43 -5.68
CA ALA A 90 -10.44 -3.09 -6.98
C ALA A 90 -9.10 -3.15 -7.74
N ALA A 91 -8.16 -2.24 -7.48
CA ALA A 91 -6.86 -2.17 -8.14
C ALA A 91 -5.75 -1.78 -7.13
N PRO A 92 -5.47 -2.60 -6.11
CA PRO A 92 -4.43 -2.31 -5.13
C PRO A 92 -3.02 -2.37 -5.73
N SER A 93 -2.79 -3.24 -6.72
CA SER A 93 -1.48 -3.45 -7.35
C SER A 93 -0.94 -2.16 -7.96
N ASP A 94 -1.73 -1.46 -8.77
CA ASP A 94 -1.29 -0.22 -9.42
C ASP A 94 -0.86 0.83 -8.40
N VAL A 95 -1.63 0.96 -7.31
CA VAL A 95 -1.33 1.90 -6.23
C VAL A 95 -0.07 1.50 -5.46
N LEU A 96 0.10 0.21 -5.15
CA LEU A 96 1.30 -0.28 -4.46
C LEU A 96 2.54 -0.08 -5.31
N MET A 97 2.46 -0.37 -6.62
CA MET A 97 3.58 -0.18 -7.55
C MET A 97 4.03 1.28 -7.63
N GLU A 98 3.11 2.21 -7.73
CA GLU A 98 3.43 3.63 -7.88
C GLU A 98 3.82 4.29 -6.54
N TYR A 99 3.18 3.89 -5.42
CA TYR A 99 3.31 4.58 -4.13
C TYR A 99 3.96 3.71 -3.03
N GLY A 100 4.82 2.78 -3.39
CA GLY A 100 5.56 1.94 -2.42
C GLY A 100 6.36 2.76 -1.41
N ASP A 101 6.97 3.88 -1.84
CA ASP A 101 7.70 4.81 -0.99
C ASP A 101 6.80 5.51 0.06
N VAL A 102 5.52 5.71 -0.26
CA VAL A 102 4.53 6.26 0.68
C VAL A 102 4.17 5.22 1.73
N ILE A 103 3.92 3.96 1.31
CA ILE A 103 3.67 2.84 2.24
C ILE A 103 4.87 2.62 3.16
N ALA A 104 6.10 2.65 2.62
CA ALA A 104 7.34 2.53 3.39
C ALA A 104 7.62 3.71 4.35
N THR A 105 6.78 4.74 4.36
CA THR A 105 6.89 5.84 5.34
C THR A 105 6.35 5.43 6.72
N PHE A 106 5.30 4.62 6.76
CA PHE A 106 4.70 4.13 8.01
C PHE A 106 4.92 2.63 8.25
N ILE A 107 5.47 1.89 7.26
CA ILE A 107 6.01 0.54 7.40
C ILE A 107 7.44 0.55 6.84
N PRO A 108 8.41 1.14 7.56
CA PRO A 108 9.77 1.32 7.06
C PRO A 108 10.50 0.01 6.76
N GLU A 109 10.07 -1.10 7.35
CA GLU A 109 10.59 -2.44 7.11
C GLU A 109 10.35 -2.93 5.68
N LEU A 110 9.38 -2.36 4.95
CA LEU A 110 9.14 -2.67 3.54
C LEU A 110 10.10 -1.96 2.59
N ARG A 111 10.81 -0.92 3.04
CA ARG A 111 11.71 -0.15 2.17
C ARG A 111 12.78 -0.99 1.47
N PRO A 112 13.45 -1.95 2.13
CA PRO A 112 14.43 -2.82 1.48
C PRO A 112 13.84 -3.72 0.39
N CYS A 113 12.52 -3.98 0.41
CA CYS A 113 11.85 -4.84 -0.57
C CYS A 113 11.60 -4.13 -1.91
N ILE A 114 11.55 -2.80 -1.92
CA ILE A 114 11.25 -2.00 -3.11
C ILE A 114 12.44 -2.03 -4.06
N GLY A 115 12.25 -2.62 -5.26
CA GLY A 115 13.30 -2.77 -6.26
C GLY A 115 14.37 -3.80 -5.90
N PHE A 116 14.12 -4.68 -4.92
CA PHE A 116 15.07 -5.75 -4.57
C PHE A 116 14.97 -6.90 -5.57
N ASP A 117 15.97 -7.01 -6.44
CA ASP A 117 16.11 -8.15 -7.36
C ASP A 117 16.41 -9.43 -6.59
N GLN A 118 15.59 -10.45 -6.80
CA GLN A 118 15.74 -11.75 -6.14
C GLN A 118 16.84 -12.62 -6.75
N HIS A 119 17.40 -12.24 -7.91
CA HIS A 119 18.42 -13.00 -8.65
C HIS A 119 18.10 -14.50 -8.75
N SER A 120 16.83 -14.82 -9.00
CA SER A 120 16.33 -16.18 -9.05
C SER A 120 15.77 -16.51 -10.44
N ARG A 121 16.10 -17.68 -10.97
CA ARG A 121 15.54 -18.19 -12.23
C ARG A 121 14.02 -18.43 -12.16
N TYR A 122 13.48 -18.49 -10.94
CA TYR A 122 12.06 -18.77 -10.67
C TYR A 122 11.23 -17.50 -10.43
N HIS A 123 11.86 -16.35 -10.20
CA HIS A 123 11.19 -15.09 -9.91
C HIS A 123 11.46 -14.08 -11.02
N VAL A 124 10.40 -13.75 -11.77
CA VAL A 124 10.44 -12.76 -12.87
C VAL A 124 10.41 -11.32 -12.33
N TYR A 125 9.91 -11.14 -11.11
CA TYR A 125 9.67 -9.85 -10.48
C TYR A 125 10.63 -9.63 -9.30
N ASP A 126 10.96 -8.34 -9.02
CA ASP A 126 11.49 -7.95 -7.72
C ASP A 126 10.47 -8.23 -6.60
N ILE A 127 10.91 -8.17 -5.33
CA ILE A 127 10.05 -8.53 -4.18
C ILE A 127 8.79 -7.65 -4.12
N TRP A 128 8.92 -6.35 -4.36
CA TRP A 128 7.79 -5.42 -4.25
C TRP A 128 6.75 -5.64 -5.36
N THR A 129 7.22 -5.78 -6.58
CA THR A 129 6.37 -6.10 -7.74
C THR A 129 5.65 -7.44 -7.54
N HIS A 130 6.37 -8.48 -7.08
CA HIS A 130 5.78 -9.76 -6.72
C HIS A 130 4.66 -9.60 -5.68
N THR A 131 4.92 -8.85 -4.62
CA THR A 131 3.94 -8.56 -3.56
C THR A 131 2.68 -7.89 -4.10
N ALA A 132 2.84 -6.85 -4.92
CA ALA A 132 1.72 -6.12 -5.51
C ALA A 132 0.84 -7.01 -6.41
N VAL A 133 1.48 -7.81 -7.27
CA VAL A 133 0.81 -8.76 -8.17
C VAL A 133 0.09 -9.87 -7.38
N ALA A 134 0.73 -10.40 -6.33
CA ALA A 134 0.12 -11.42 -5.47
C ALA A 134 -1.15 -10.90 -4.77
N ILE A 135 -1.14 -9.66 -4.28
CA ILE A 135 -2.32 -9.02 -3.67
C ILE A 135 -3.46 -8.89 -4.68
N GLU A 136 -3.19 -8.46 -5.90
CA GLU A 136 -4.20 -8.29 -6.96
C GLU A 136 -4.93 -9.60 -7.26
N HIS A 137 -4.17 -10.70 -7.36
CA HIS A 137 -4.72 -12.02 -7.73
C HIS A 137 -5.24 -12.83 -6.55
N SER A 138 -5.12 -12.30 -5.33
CA SER A 138 -5.60 -12.99 -4.13
C SER A 138 -7.08 -12.80 -3.88
N LYS A 139 -7.61 -13.65 -2.98
CA LYS A 139 -8.94 -13.43 -2.42
C LYS A 139 -9.02 -12.03 -1.81
N ASN A 140 -10.13 -11.32 -2.06
CA ASN A 140 -10.38 -10.02 -1.46
C ASN A 140 -10.77 -10.17 0.03
N ASP A 141 -9.77 -10.46 0.83
CA ASP A 141 -9.85 -10.64 2.28
C ASP A 141 -8.74 -9.81 2.94
N LYS A 142 -9.10 -9.05 3.97
CA LYS A 142 -8.19 -8.12 4.65
C LYS A 142 -6.95 -8.82 5.21
N ASP A 143 -7.13 -9.94 5.90
CA ASP A 143 -6.02 -10.61 6.60
C ASP A 143 -5.12 -11.35 5.60
N VAL A 144 -5.68 -11.92 4.53
CA VAL A 144 -4.93 -12.50 3.42
C VAL A 144 -4.08 -11.43 2.73
N ARG A 145 -4.66 -10.26 2.41
CA ARG A 145 -3.94 -9.19 1.71
C ARG A 145 -2.89 -8.49 2.59
N LEU A 146 -3.12 -8.40 3.91
CA LEU A 146 -2.11 -7.98 4.87
C LEU A 146 -0.96 -9.00 4.96
N ALA A 147 -1.29 -10.30 4.97
CA ALA A 147 -0.27 -11.34 4.96
C ALA A 147 0.59 -11.26 3.68
N LEU A 148 -0.04 -11.10 2.52
CA LEU A 148 0.68 -10.93 1.26
C LEU A 148 1.51 -9.64 1.22
N LEU A 149 1.05 -8.53 1.80
CA LEU A 149 1.86 -7.31 1.89
C LEU A 149 3.17 -7.53 2.65
N LEU A 150 3.16 -8.43 3.64
CA LEU A 150 4.26 -8.62 4.58
C LEU A 150 5.00 -9.97 4.42
N HIS A 151 4.55 -10.90 3.53
CA HIS A 151 5.07 -12.28 3.49
C HIS A 151 6.57 -12.36 3.20
N ASP A 152 7.04 -11.52 2.32
CA ASP A 152 8.42 -11.48 1.85
C ASP A 152 9.29 -10.38 2.50
N ILE A 153 8.78 -9.72 3.55
CA ILE A 153 9.42 -8.57 4.21
C ILE A 153 10.83 -8.87 4.72
N ALA A 154 11.12 -10.12 5.07
CA ALA A 154 12.43 -10.55 5.55
C ALA A 154 13.38 -11.04 4.46
N LYS A 155 12.95 -11.18 3.20
CA LYS A 155 13.83 -11.68 2.13
C LYS A 155 15.11 -10.87 1.97
N PRO A 156 15.09 -9.51 2.00
CA PRO A 156 16.35 -8.76 1.90
C PRO A 156 17.33 -9.04 3.04
N GLU A 157 16.84 -9.28 4.26
CA GLU A 157 17.66 -9.60 5.44
C GLU A 157 18.21 -11.05 5.38
N CYS A 158 17.44 -11.98 4.81
CA CYS A 158 17.78 -13.41 4.73
C CYS A 158 18.51 -13.78 3.44
N CYS A 159 18.75 -12.82 2.55
CA CYS A 159 19.35 -13.07 1.24
C CYS A 159 20.82 -13.48 1.37
N HIS A 160 21.19 -14.57 0.69
CA HIS A 160 22.56 -14.91 0.36
C HIS A 160 22.62 -15.44 -1.07
N PHE A 161 23.78 -15.31 -1.69
CA PHE A 161 23.99 -15.75 -3.06
C PHE A 161 24.84 -17.03 -3.07
N ASP A 162 24.49 -17.97 -3.96
CA ASP A 162 25.34 -19.13 -4.22
C ASP A 162 26.52 -18.76 -5.16
N GLU A 163 27.38 -19.75 -5.47
CA GLU A 163 28.54 -19.57 -6.35
C GLU A 163 28.14 -19.18 -7.79
N GLU A 164 26.88 -19.45 -8.18
CA GLU A 164 26.31 -19.13 -9.49
C GLU A 164 25.64 -17.76 -9.51
N GLY A 165 25.55 -17.08 -8.35
CA GLY A 165 24.90 -15.77 -8.19
C GLY A 165 23.39 -15.84 -8.03
N ASN A 166 22.80 -17.02 -7.76
CA ASN A 166 21.38 -17.14 -7.48
C ASN A 166 21.08 -16.75 -6.02
N GLY A 167 19.98 -16.03 -5.80
CA GLY A 167 19.55 -15.63 -4.48
C GLY A 167 18.77 -16.73 -3.75
N HIS A 168 19.11 -16.93 -2.48
CA HIS A 168 18.45 -17.86 -1.57
C HIS A 168 18.02 -17.13 -0.30
N PHE A 169 16.85 -17.48 0.26
CA PHE A 169 16.20 -16.75 1.36
C PHE A 169 15.78 -17.70 2.51
N PRO A 170 16.67 -18.53 3.07
CA PRO A 170 16.27 -19.51 4.08
C PRO A 170 15.77 -18.84 5.34
N GLY A 171 14.63 -19.33 5.84
CA GLY A 171 14.03 -18.85 7.08
C GLY A 171 13.32 -17.50 6.98
N HIS A 172 13.19 -16.93 5.77
CA HIS A 172 12.50 -15.65 5.60
C HIS A 172 11.03 -15.71 6.07
N GLU A 173 10.38 -16.87 5.97
CA GLU A 173 9.00 -17.07 6.42
C GLU A 173 8.86 -16.91 7.94
N ARG A 174 9.81 -17.43 8.73
CA ARG A 174 9.81 -17.28 10.20
C ARG A 174 10.19 -15.87 10.60
N ARG A 175 11.28 -15.38 10.03
CA ARG A 175 11.74 -14.02 10.30
C ARG A 175 10.73 -12.97 9.84
N GLY A 176 10.09 -13.18 8.70
CA GLY A 176 9.00 -12.35 8.18
C GLY A 176 7.80 -12.31 9.13
N ALA A 177 7.39 -13.44 9.70
CA ALA A 177 6.32 -13.48 10.68
C ALA A 177 6.65 -12.68 11.96
N GLU A 178 7.90 -12.71 12.44
CA GLU A 178 8.34 -11.89 13.59
C GLU A 178 8.28 -10.38 13.28
N ILE A 179 8.81 -9.98 12.13
CA ILE A 179 8.78 -8.58 11.67
C ILE A 179 7.33 -8.13 11.49
N ALA A 180 6.50 -8.92 10.82
CA ALA A 180 5.09 -8.63 10.60
C ALA A 180 4.31 -8.47 11.90
N ALA A 181 4.58 -9.30 12.93
CA ALA A 181 3.96 -9.15 14.24
C ALA A 181 4.26 -7.78 14.86
N ASN A 182 5.50 -7.30 14.75
CA ASN A 182 5.91 -5.99 15.28
C ASN A 182 5.27 -4.84 14.48
N VAL A 183 5.27 -4.93 13.15
CA VAL A 183 4.61 -3.97 12.26
C VAL A 183 3.12 -3.86 12.58
N LEU A 184 2.41 -4.99 12.69
CA LEU A 184 0.98 -4.99 12.97
C LEU A 184 0.64 -4.46 14.37
N ARG A 185 1.49 -4.73 15.38
CA ARG A 185 1.34 -4.12 16.72
C ARG A 185 1.53 -2.61 16.67
N SER A 186 2.55 -2.13 15.96
CA SER A 186 2.81 -0.69 15.82
C SER A 186 1.67 0.03 15.08
N LEU A 187 0.96 -0.67 14.21
CA LEU A 187 -0.22 -0.20 13.49
C LEU A 187 -1.54 -0.44 14.25
N HIS A 188 -1.47 -0.90 15.50
CA HIS A 188 -2.59 -1.13 16.40
C HIS A 188 -3.65 -2.12 15.87
N TYR A 189 -3.21 -3.17 15.15
CA TYR A 189 -4.10 -4.28 14.80
C TYR A 189 -4.44 -5.14 16.00
N SER A 190 -5.60 -5.82 15.96
CA SER A 190 -6.02 -6.75 17.01
C SER A 190 -5.12 -8.00 17.05
N ASN A 191 -5.04 -8.64 18.21
CA ASN A 191 -4.28 -9.88 18.35
C ASN A 191 -4.77 -10.96 17.38
N ASP A 192 -6.08 -11.11 17.18
CA ASP A 192 -6.65 -12.07 16.22
C ASP A 192 -6.13 -11.84 14.79
N THR A 193 -6.06 -10.56 14.33
CA THR A 193 -5.48 -10.22 13.04
C THR A 193 -3.98 -10.53 13.00
N ILE A 194 -3.24 -10.20 14.07
CA ILE A 194 -1.80 -10.47 14.17
C ILE A 194 -1.54 -11.97 14.08
N ASP A 195 -2.25 -12.78 14.84
CA ASP A 195 -2.08 -14.24 14.88
C ASP A 195 -2.43 -14.88 13.53
N THR A 196 -3.51 -14.42 12.89
CA THR A 196 -3.91 -14.88 11.55
C THR A 196 -2.85 -14.56 10.51
N VAL A 197 -2.45 -13.29 10.42
CA VAL A 197 -1.48 -12.81 9.42
C VAL A 197 -0.13 -13.49 9.60
N THR A 198 0.39 -13.56 10.83
CA THR A 198 1.69 -14.19 11.09
C THR A 198 1.68 -15.70 10.82
N THR A 199 0.56 -16.37 11.08
CA THR A 199 0.38 -17.78 10.69
C THR A 199 0.42 -17.96 9.19
N LEU A 200 -0.30 -17.12 8.42
CA LEU A 200 -0.27 -17.15 6.97
C LEU A 200 1.14 -16.93 6.43
N ILE A 201 1.87 -15.95 6.97
CA ILE A 201 3.25 -15.65 6.57
C ILE A 201 4.17 -16.85 6.88
N LYS A 202 4.06 -17.42 8.08
CA LYS A 202 4.92 -18.53 8.50
C LYS A 202 4.80 -19.78 7.60
N TYR A 203 3.63 -20.00 7.03
CA TYR A 203 3.33 -21.21 6.27
C TYR A 203 3.08 -20.96 4.77
N HIS A 204 3.40 -19.77 4.24
CA HIS A 204 3.15 -19.46 2.82
C HIS A 204 4.02 -20.24 1.84
N TYR A 205 5.11 -20.86 2.31
CA TYR A 205 6.09 -21.58 1.49
C TYR A 205 5.93 -23.11 1.52
N ILE A 206 4.80 -23.64 2.03
CA ILE A 206 4.57 -25.08 2.12
C ILE A 206 3.77 -25.58 0.93
#